data_0304411330c83f64ab211309b7f80382
#
_entry.id   0304411330c83f64ab211309b7f80382
#
_cell.length_a   1.000
_cell.length_b   1.000
_cell.length_c   1.000
_cell.angle_alpha   90.00
_cell.angle_beta   90.00
_cell.angle_gamma   90.00
#
_symmetry.space_group_name_H-M   'P 1'
#
loop_
_entity.id
_entity.type
_entity.pdbx_description
1 polymer ?
#
loop_
_entity_poly.entity_id
_entity_poly.type
_entity_poly.pdbx_seq_one_letter_code
_entity_poly.pdbx_strand_id
1 'polypeptide(L)'
;MFAILMVSLSFVNACAKKTSAHVPSSVKPARIGETQTGIASWYGVPYHGRRSANGEIYDMENFTAAHRTLPFDTCIEVTNLVNKKQIDVRITDRGPFVDGRIIDLSLAAARQLDMIASGIVKVRIKVIRKK
;
A
#
# COMPACT_ATOMS: atom_id res chain seq x y z
N MET A 1 -12.53 -24.95 -61.90
CA MET A 1 -12.90 -23.71 -61.20
C MET A 1 -12.92 -23.96 -59.72
N PHE A 2 -11.77 -23.76 -59.07
CA PHE A 2 -11.67 -23.96 -57.61
C PHE A 2 -11.82 -22.61 -56.97
N ALA A 3 -12.89 -22.42 -56.22
CA ALA A 3 -13.07 -21.25 -55.37
C ALA A 3 -12.27 -21.44 -54.11
N ILE A 4 -11.19 -20.70 -53.97
CA ILE A 4 -10.42 -20.64 -52.76
C ILE A 4 -11.19 -19.76 -51.75
N LEU A 5 -11.79 -20.41 -50.78
CA LEU A 5 -12.41 -19.73 -49.62
C LEU A 5 -11.29 -19.19 -48.73
N MET A 6 -11.00 -17.89 -48.86
CA MET A 6 -10.11 -17.20 -47.94
C MET A 6 -10.84 -17.08 -46.60
N VAL A 7 -10.53 -17.98 -45.70
CA VAL A 7 -10.89 -17.78 -44.30
C VAL A 7 -9.95 -16.71 -43.73
N SER A 8 -10.44 -15.50 -43.70
CA SER A 8 -9.75 -14.46 -42.97
C SER A 8 -9.85 -14.78 -41.47
N LEU A 9 -8.76 -15.31 -40.95
CA LEU A 9 -8.61 -15.49 -39.53
C LEU A 9 -8.42 -14.09 -38.92
N SER A 10 -9.53 -13.47 -38.57
CA SER A 10 -9.49 -12.27 -37.74
C SER A 10 -8.87 -12.66 -36.42
N PHE A 11 -7.57 -12.41 -36.31
CA PHE A 11 -6.95 -12.32 -34.99
C PHE A 11 -7.64 -11.18 -34.26
N VAL A 12 -8.68 -11.51 -33.52
CA VAL A 12 -9.15 -10.64 -32.47
C VAL A 12 -7.96 -10.49 -31.53
N ASN A 13 -7.23 -9.43 -31.77
CA ASN A 13 -6.23 -8.98 -30.85
C ASN A 13 -7.00 -8.68 -29.56
N ALA A 14 -7.12 -9.70 -28.71
CA ALA A 14 -7.46 -9.54 -27.34
C ALA A 14 -6.26 -8.88 -26.65
N CYS A 15 -5.84 -7.72 -27.19
CA CYS A 15 -5.27 -6.71 -26.38
C CYS A 15 -6.37 -6.41 -25.38
N ALA A 16 -6.44 -7.22 -24.34
CA ALA A 16 -7.11 -6.84 -23.15
C ALA A 16 -6.65 -5.41 -22.92
N LYS A 17 -7.49 -4.44 -23.26
CA LYS A 17 -7.40 -3.14 -22.64
C LYS A 17 -7.25 -3.56 -21.20
N LYS A 18 -6.05 -3.37 -20.63
CA LYS A 18 -5.93 -3.35 -19.21
C LYS A 18 -7.01 -2.37 -18.84
N THR A 19 -8.16 -2.88 -18.46
CA THR A 19 -9.10 -2.10 -17.72
C THR A 19 -8.24 -1.66 -16.59
N SER A 20 -7.72 -0.48 -16.73
CA SER A 20 -7.16 0.28 -15.65
C SER A 20 -8.19 0.05 -14.56
N ALA A 21 -7.88 -0.88 -13.65
CA ALA A 21 -8.69 -1.04 -12.47
C ALA A 21 -8.87 0.39 -12.02
N HIS A 22 -10.11 0.82 -11.94
CA HIS A 22 -10.43 2.18 -11.57
C HIS A 22 -9.74 2.39 -10.23
N VAL A 23 -8.49 2.87 -10.30
CA VAL A 23 -7.77 3.36 -9.14
C VAL A 23 -8.67 4.48 -8.66
N PRO A 24 -9.31 4.33 -7.48
CA PRO A 24 -10.22 5.35 -7.00
C PRO A 24 -9.52 6.69 -7.18
N SER A 25 -10.23 7.68 -7.68
CA SER A 25 -9.74 9.05 -7.92
C SER A 25 -9.19 9.75 -6.68
N SER A 26 -8.91 8.99 -5.64
CA SER A 26 -8.42 9.40 -4.33
C SER A 26 -6.91 9.24 -4.13
N VAL A 27 -6.17 8.69 -5.10
CA VAL A 27 -4.70 8.65 -5.01
C VAL A 27 -4.17 10.06 -5.17
N LYS A 28 -3.59 10.59 -4.11
CA LYS A 28 -3.00 11.93 -4.09
C LYS A 28 -1.51 11.84 -4.41
N PRO A 29 -0.97 12.79 -5.18
CA PRO A 29 0.48 12.90 -5.35
C PRO A 29 1.15 13.06 -3.98
N ALA A 30 2.18 12.27 -3.74
CA ALA A 30 2.98 12.43 -2.53
C ALA A 30 3.92 13.63 -2.69
N ARG A 31 4.03 14.46 -1.65
CA ARG A 31 4.98 15.58 -1.59
C ARG A 31 6.00 15.31 -0.49
N ILE A 32 7.27 15.37 -0.83
CA ILE A 32 8.35 15.21 0.17
C ILE A 32 8.18 16.26 1.26
N GLY A 33 8.26 15.82 2.53
CA GLY A 33 8.05 16.65 3.71
C GLY A 33 6.59 16.80 4.14
N GLU A 34 5.63 16.34 3.34
CA GLU A 34 4.21 16.32 3.75
C GLU A 34 4.02 15.43 4.97
N THR A 35 3.27 15.92 5.94
CA THR A 35 3.01 15.22 7.20
C THR A 35 1.52 14.99 7.42
N GLN A 36 1.20 13.91 8.13
CA GLN A 36 -0.14 13.60 8.60
C GLN A 36 -0.02 13.02 10.01
N THR A 37 -0.95 13.39 10.90
CA THR A 37 -1.02 12.87 12.27
C THR A 37 -2.33 12.12 12.46
N GLY A 38 -2.29 10.99 13.12
CA GLY A 38 -3.47 10.17 13.41
C GLY A 38 -3.08 8.87 14.10
N ILE A 39 -4.00 7.91 14.10
CA ILE A 39 -3.81 6.62 14.76
C ILE A 39 -3.23 5.61 13.76
N ALA A 40 -2.17 4.93 14.19
CA ALA A 40 -1.64 3.73 13.54
C ALA A 40 -2.16 2.46 14.21
N SER A 41 -2.36 1.43 13.42
CA SER A 41 -2.49 0.05 13.87
C SER A 41 -1.48 -0.82 13.13
N TRP A 42 -1.51 -2.12 13.38
CA TRP A 42 -0.66 -3.05 12.64
C TRP A 42 -1.44 -4.33 12.30
N TYR A 43 -0.96 -5.04 11.30
CA TYR A 43 -1.52 -6.31 10.86
C TYR A 43 -0.40 -7.36 10.72
N GLY A 44 -0.70 -8.61 11.06
CA GLY A 44 0.31 -9.65 11.19
C GLY A 44 -0.11 -10.97 10.56
N VAL A 45 -0.01 -12.04 11.34
CA VAL A 45 -0.13 -13.43 10.89
C VAL A 45 -1.31 -13.72 9.97
N PRO A 46 -2.56 -13.25 10.21
CA PRO A 46 -3.70 -13.58 9.33
C PRO A 46 -3.53 -13.08 7.89
N TYR A 47 -2.70 -12.07 7.67
CA TYR A 47 -2.46 -11.44 6.37
C TYR A 47 -1.15 -11.87 5.73
N HIS A 48 -0.25 -12.47 6.50
CA HIS A 48 1.04 -12.95 6.01
C HIS A 48 0.84 -13.96 4.87
N GLY A 49 1.54 -13.75 3.76
CA GLY A 49 1.42 -14.57 2.56
C GLY A 49 0.26 -14.17 1.64
N ARG A 50 -0.60 -13.23 2.02
CA ARG A 50 -1.66 -12.71 1.15
C ARG A 50 -1.14 -11.61 0.23
N ARG A 51 -1.85 -11.42 -0.90
CA ARG A 51 -1.51 -10.39 -1.87
C ARG A 51 -1.95 -9.02 -1.38
N SER A 52 -1.03 -8.07 -1.35
CA SER A 52 -1.31 -6.65 -1.09
C SER A 52 -1.95 -5.96 -2.32
N ALA A 53 -2.51 -4.79 -2.13
CA ALA A 53 -3.20 -4.06 -3.20
C ALA A 53 -2.28 -3.70 -4.38
N ASN A 54 -0.96 -3.54 -4.13
CA ASN A 54 0.02 -3.31 -5.19
C ASN A 54 0.42 -4.59 -5.96
N GLY A 55 -0.10 -5.75 -5.57
CA GLY A 55 0.20 -7.05 -6.18
C GLY A 55 1.32 -7.84 -5.51
N GLU A 56 2.08 -7.25 -4.60
CA GLU A 56 3.12 -7.95 -3.85
C GLU A 56 2.51 -8.87 -2.79
N ILE A 57 3.20 -9.96 -2.48
CA ILE A 57 2.84 -10.81 -1.34
C ILE A 57 3.27 -10.12 -0.06
N TYR A 58 2.32 -9.96 0.86
CA TYR A 58 2.61 -9.38 2.16
C TYR A 58 3.53 -10.28 2.97
N ASP A 59 4.66 -9.74 3.38
CA ASP A 59 5.60 -10.33 4.33
C ASP A 59 5.62 -9.47 5.59
N MET A 60 5.13 -10.03 6.70
CA MET A 60 5.03 -9.33 7.97
C MET A 60 6.40 -8.94 8.57
N GLU A 61 7.49 -9.51 8.07
CA GLU A 61 8.87 -9.18 8.51
C GLU A 61 9.51 -8.05 7.67
N ASN A 62 8.83 -7.57 6.63
CA ASN A 62 9.27 -6.40 5.87
C ASN A 62 8.70 -5.11 6.44
N PHE A 63 9.38 -3.98 6.19
CA PHE A 63 8.92 -2.65 6.62
C PHE A 63 8.00 -2.06 5.56
N THR A 64 6.72 -2.39 5.66
CA THR A 64 5.67 -1.93 4.75
C THR A 64 4.46 -1.43 5.52
N ALA A 65 3.57 -0.75 4.81
CA ALA A 65 2.34 -0.23 5.39
C ALA A 65 1.23 -0.09 4.35
N ALA A 66 0.00 -0.04 4.84
CA ALA A 66 -1.18 0.36 4.10
C ALA A 66 -1.50 1.83 4.38
N HIS A 67 -1.81 2.59 3.32
CA HIS A 67 -2.30 3.96 3.40
C HIS A 67 -3.41 4.18 2.37
N ARG A 68 -4.38 5.03 2.70
CA ARG A 68 -5.58 5.22 1.85
C ARG A 68 -5.26 5.85 0.50
N THR A 69 -4.36 6.82 0.46
CA THR A 69 -4.21 7.74 -0.69
C THR A 69 -2.78 7.93 -1.19
N LEU A 70 -1.76 7.65 -0.39
CA LEU A 70 -0.38 7.77 -0.84
C LEU A 70 -0.09 6.78 -1.97
N PRO A 71 0.61 7.18 -3.02
CA PRO A 71 1.01 6.26 -4.09
C PRO A 71 1.80 5.07 -3.55
N PHE A 72 1.65 3.91 -4.19
CA PHE A 72 2.51 2.76 -3.88
C PHE A 72 3.98 3.12 -4.09
N ASP A 73 4.85 2.50 -3.30
CA ASP A 73 6.30 2.73 -3.24
C ASP A 73 6.71 4.10 -2.67
N THR A 74 5.77 4.92 -2.21
CA THR A 74 6.10 6.06 -1.38
C THR A 74 6.73 5.57 -0.08
N CYS A 75 7.88 6.12 0.29
CA CYS A 75 8.51 5.87 1.58
C CYS A 75 8.14 6.99 2.54
N ILE A 76 7.74 6.60 3.73
CA ILE A 76 7.37 7.52 4.80
C ILE A 76 8.15 7.19 6.07
N GLU A 77 8.46 8.20 6.84
CA GLU A 77 8.95 8.08 8.20
C GLU A 77 7.75 8.11 9.14
N VAL A 78 7.62 7.08 9.96
CA VAL A 78 6.57 6.98 10.98
C VAL A 78 7.18 7.23 12.33
N THR A 79 6.65 8.21 13.06
CA THR A 79 7.06 8.53 14.42
C THR A 79 5.95 8.16 15.40
N ASN A 80 6.26 7.27 16.34
CA ASN A 80 5.40 7.03 17.49
C ASN A 80 5.47 8.25 18.43
N LEU A 81 4.37 8.97 18.55
CA LEU A 81 4.35 10.23 19.32
C LEU A 81 4.38 10.02 20.83
N VAL A 82 4.20 8.80 21.33
CA VAL A 82 4.30 8.46 22.75
C VAL A 82 5.75 8.28 23.18
N ASN A 83 6.53 7.46 22.45
CA ASN A 83 7.91 7.11 22.82
C ASN A 83 8.98 7.73 21.92
N LYS A 84 8.58 8.45 20.86
CA LYS A 84 9.45 9.12 19.87
C LYS A 84 10.29 8.17 19.00
N LYS A 85 10.05 6.87 19.02
CA LYS A 85 10.68 5.93 18.10
C LYS A 85 10.18 6.16 16.68
N GLN A 86 11.04 5.91 15.70
CA GLN A 86 10.79 6.13 14.29
C GLN A 86 11.17 4.90 13.47
N ILE A 87 10.48 4.72 12.34
CA ILE A 87 10.80 3.71 11.34
C ILE A 87 10.37 4.20 9.96
N ASP A 88 11.15 3.88 8.94
CA ASP A 88 10.79 4.12 7.55
C ASP A 88 10.07 2.91 6.99
N VAL A 89 8.95 3.15 6.32
CA VAL A 89 8.16 2.10 5.68
C VAL A 89 7.80 2.50 4.26
N ARG A 90 7.56 1.50 3.42
CA ARG A 90 7.10 1.65 2.05
C ARG A 90 5.60 1.35 1.96
N ILE A 91 4.85 2.18 1.26
CA ILE A 91 3.41 1.97 1.04
C ILE A 91 3.21 0.91 -0.03
N THR A 92 2.52 -0.17 0.32
CA THR A 92 2.28 -1.33 -0.56
C THR A 92 0.81 -1.73 -0.64
N ASP A 93 -0.03 -1.17 0.23
CA ASP A 93 -1.41 -1.59 0.38
C ASP A 93 -2.36 -0.41 0.61
N ARG A 94 -3.65 -0.67 0.55
CA ARG A 94 -4.71 0.30 0.78
C ARG A 94 -5.42 0.02 2.10
N GLY A 95 -5.81 1.08 2.77
CA GLY A 95 -6.38 1.11 4.10
C GLY A 95 -5.59 2.03 5.02
N PRO A 96 -5.96 2.11 6.30
CA PRO A 96 -7.13 1.52 6.94
C PRO A 96 -8.44 2.21 6.54
N PHE A 97 -9.55 1.47 6.67
CA PHE A 97 -10.90 2.00 6.40
C PHE A 97 -11.69 2.18 7.70
N VAL A 98 -11.00 2.53 8.75
CA VAL A 98 -11.53 2.82 10.09
C VAL A 98 -11.29 4.29 10.41
N ASP A 99 -12.32 4.98 10.86
CA ASP A 99 -12.23 6.40 11.22
C ASP A 99 -11.15 6.67 12.26
N GLY A 100 -10.36 7.73 12.03
CA GLY A 100 -9.26 8.13 12.91
C GLY A 100 -7.97 7.37 12.70
N ARG A 101 -7.99 6.22 12.05
CA ARG A 101 -6.79 5.47 11.66
C ARG A 101 -6.28 5.93 10.30
N ILE A 102 -5.00 6.21 10.22
CA ILE A 102 -4.37 6.74 9.00
C ILE A 102 -3.41 5.76 8.33
N ILE A 103 -2.90 4.79 9.08
CA ILE A 103 -1.91 3.84 8.60
C ILE A 103 -2.05 2.50 9.33
N ASP A 104 -1.89 1.41 8.58
CA ASP A 104 -1.72 0.07 9.13
C ASP A 104 -0.30 -0.41 8.82
N LEU A 105 0.48 -0.67 9.86
CA LEU A 105 1.88 -1.04 9.77
C LEU A 105 2.05 -2.55 9.68
N SER A 106 3.13 -3.00 9.04
CA SER A 106 3.58 -4.38 9.16
C SER A 106 3.98 -4.71 10.59
N LEU A 107 4.00 -6.01 10.92
CA LEU A 107 4.44 -6.48 12.23
C LEU A 107 5.87 -6.01 12.55
N ALA A 108 6.79 -6.13 11.60
CA ALA A 108 8.18 -5.69 11.78
C ALA A 108 8.27 -4.19 12.08
N ALA A 109 7.51 -3.35 11.38
CA ALA A 109 7.46 -1.92 11.65
C ALA A 109 6.88 -1.61 13.03
N ALA A 110 5.81 -2.30 13.41
CA ALA A 110 5.19 -2.13 14.73
C ALA A 110 6.12 -2.53 15.88
N ARG A 111 6.93 -3.58 15.69
CA ARG A 111 7.97 -3.95 16.66
C ARG A 111 8.99 -2.83 16.85
N GLN A 112 9.46 -2.21 15.77
CA GLN A 112 10.43 -1.12 15.83
C GLN A 112 9.88 0.11 16.53
N LEU A 113 8.57 0.34 16.46
CA LEU A 113 7.88 1.43 17.14
C LEU A 113 7.45 1.07 18.57
N ASP A 114 7.71 -0.16 19.00
CA ASP A 114 7.32 -0.67 20.33
C ASP A 114 5.81 -0.50 20.61
N MET A 115 4.97 -0.88 19.62
CA MET A 115 3.53 -0.74 19.68
C MET A 115 2.76 -2.05 19.59
N ILE A 116 3.44 -3.20 19.70
CA ILE A 116 2.77 -4.51 19.58
C ILE A 116 1.74 -4.70 20.68
N ALA A 117 2.11 -4.44 21.92
CA ALA A 117 1.23 -4.65 23.07
C ALA A 117 0.03 -3.68 23.08
N SER A 118 0.23 -2.42 22.70
CA SER A 118 -0.84 -1.43 22.62
C SER A 118 -1.78 -1.65 21.43
N GLY A 119 -1.29 -2.25 20.36
CA GLY A 119 -2.04 -2.50 19.11
C GLY A 119 -2.31 -1.27 18.28
N ILE A 120 -2.54 -0.12 18.91
CA ILE A 120 -2.74 1.18 18.28
C ILE A 120 -1.91 2.24 19.00
N VAL A 121 -1.46 3.27 18.27
CA VAL A 121 -0.73 4.39 18.85
C VAL A 121 -0.88 5.63 17.96
N LYS A 122 -0.84 6.80 18.57
CA LYS A 122 -0.82 8.06 17.84
C LYS A 122 0.55 8.23 17.18
N VAL A 123 0.54 8.49 15.88
CA VAL A 123 1.75 8.66 15.08
C VAL A 123 1.69 9.94 14.25
N ARG A 124 2.87 10.40 13.83
CA ARG A 124 3.05 11.32 12.71
C ARG A 124 3.76 10.56 11.60
N ILE A 125 3.25 10.69 10.40
CA ILE A 125 3.90 10.21 9.19
C ILE A 125 4.44 11.38 8.38
N LYS A 126 5.60 11.21 7.76
CA LYS A 126 6.22 12.21 6.89
C LYS A 126 6.72 11.54 5.62
N VAL A 127 6.34 12.08 4.47
CA VAL A 127 6.85 11.60 3.17
C VAL A 127 8.32 11.97 3.04
N ILE A 128 9.18 10.96 2.90
CA ILE A 128 10.63 11.15 2.79
C ILE A 128 11.18 10.81 1.40
N ARG A 129 10.48 9.97 0.64
CA ARG A 129 10.86 9.60 -0.72
C ARG A 129 9.63 9.20 -1.54
N LYS A 130 9.64 9.54 -2.81
CA LYS A 130 8.69 9.07 -3.82
C LYS A 130 9.37 8.04 -4.73
N LYS A 131 8.55 7.22 -5.40
CA LYS A 131 9.03 6.36 -6.48
C LYS A 131 9.51 7.18 -7.67
#